data_b2b68eebac8f87dac76ac20e10fde4cd
#
_entry.id   b2b68eebac8f87dac76ac20e10fde4cd
#
_cell.length_a   1.000
_cell.length_b   1.000
_cell.length_c   1.000
_cell.angle_alpha   90.00
_cell.angle_beta   90.00
_cell.angle_gamma   90.00
#
_symmetry.space_group_name_H-M   'P 1'
#
loop_
_entity.id
_entity.type
_entity.pdbx_description
1 polymer ?
#
loop_
_entity_poly.entity_id
_entity_poly.type
_entity_poly.pdbx_seq_one_letter_code
_entity_poly.pdbx_strand_id
1 'polypeptide(L)'
;MSLAFPKQAEIFELIEMLIGERPVFRKGDGFDLRNPPDGCYITFLQGKDYEVEGAVITDLAATLYIGGKLILLPPASLQAQFATGVAEDSVVEAVTEVINNLRTLFNAIELNPHVAPTKTFPYQVPAADDFVAWVLKPGKRIDYVGQTPYGPGTLTFIAP
;
A
#
# COMPACT_ATOMS: atom_id res chain seq x y z
N MET A 1 -17.41 6.48 11.63
CA MET A 1 -16.39 7.52 11.38
C MET A 1 -15.42 7.04 10.31
N SER A 2 -15.09 7.89 9.37
CA SER A 2 -14.13 7.57 8.34
C SER A 2 -12.70 7.65 8.88
N LEU A 3 -11.84 6.74 8.43
CA LEU A 3 -10.43 6.71 8.81
C LEU A 3 -9.71 7.95 8.25
N ALA A 4 -9.10 8.75 9.11
CA ALA A 4 -8.24 9.84 8.68
C ALA A 4 -6.85 9.31 8.34
N PHE A 5 -6.21 9.91 7.34
CA PHE A 5 -4.89 9.48 6.89
C PHE A 5 -3.79 10.31 7.56
N PRO A 6 -2.64 9.68 7.87
CA PRO A 6 -1.47 10.43 8.33
C PRO A 6 -0.98 11.41 7.28
N LYS A 7 -0.19 12.39 7.71
CA LYS A 7 0.42 13.35 6.80
C LYS A 7 1.47 12.70 5.92
N GLN A 8 1.63 13.19 4.71
CA GLN A 8 2.63 12.71 3.75
C GLN A 8 4.03 12.64 4.38
N ALA A 9 4.46 13.69 5.06
CA ALA A 9 5.77 13.73 5.69
C ALA A 9 5.97 12.61 6.71
N GLU A 10 4.97 12.33 7.53
CA GLU A 10 5.02 11.26 8.53
C GLU A 10 5.13 9.89 7.88
N ILE A 11 4.35 9.64 6.83
CA ILE A 11 4.37 8.37 6.09
C ILE A 11 5.76 8.10 5.52
N PHE A 12 6.33 9.07 4.80
CA PHE A 12 7.59 8.85 4.11
C PHE A 12 8.81 8.96 5.03
N GLU A 13 8.74 9.67 6.15
CA GLU A 13 9.75 9.59 7.21
C GLU A 13 9.82 8.18 7.80
N LEU A 14 8.67 7.58 8.09
CA LEU A 14 8.63 6.23 8.63
C LEU A 14 9.15 5.20 7.63
N ILE A 15 8.73 5.31 6.37
CA ILE A 15 9.23 4.42 5.31
C ILE A 15 10.76 4.57 5.17
N GLU A 16 11.29 5.82 5.20
CA GLU A 16 12.73 6.07 5.16
C GLU A 16 13.47 5.35 6.29
N MET A 17 12.93 5.40 7.51
CA MET A 17 13.51 4.69 8.64
C MET A 17 13.55 3.17 8.42
N LEU A 18 12.54 2.63 7.75
CA LEU A 18 12.41 1.18 7.55
C LEU A 18 13.28 0.67 6.40
N ILE A 19 13.35 1.40 5.29
CA ILE A 19 14.02 0.93 4.08
C ILE A 19 15.39 1.57 3.82
N GLY A 20 15.77 2.55 4.63
CA GLY A 20 17.09 3.16 4.56
C GLY A 20 17.25 4.31 3.56
N GLU A 21 16.18 4.64 2.84
CA GLU A 21 16.16 5.81 1.94
C GLU A 21 14.75 6.38 1.86
N ARG A 22 14.65 7.69 1.63
CA ARG A 22 13.34 8.34 1.48
C ARG A 22 12.86 8.20 0.05
N PRO A 23 11.70 7.55 -0.19
CA PRO A 23 11.10 7.54 -1.51
C PRO A 23 10.76 8.97 -1.97
N VAL A 24 11.02 9.27 -3.23
CA VAL A 24 10.65 10.56 -3.81
C VAL A 24 9.24 10.43 -4.39
N PHE A 25 8.28 10.31 -3.49
CA PHE A 25 6.86 10.19 -3.83
C PHE A 25 6.15 11.48 -3.45
N ARG A 26 5.15 11.85 -4.24
CA ARG A 26 4.32 13.02 -4.00
C ARG A 26 2.88 12.71 -4.41
N LYS A 27 1.94 13.50 -3.92
CA LYS A 27 0.55 13.39 -4.35
C LYS A 27 0.45 13.51 -5.86
N GLY A 28 -0.33 12.63 -6.47
CA GLY A 28 -0.52 12.60 -7.91
C GLY A 28 -1.73 11.77 -8.27
N ASP A 29 -1.88 11.50 -9.56
CA ASP A 29 -2.97 10.68 -10.06
C ASP A 29 -2.54 9.22 -10.09
N GLY A 30 -3.24 8.40 -9.31
CA GLY A 30 -3.06 6.96 -9.32
C GLY A 30 -3.83 6.31 -10.47
N PHE A 31 -3.72 4.99 -10.56
CA PHE A 31 -4.41 4.24 -11.60
C PHE A 31 -5.90 4.03 -11.26
N ASP A 32 -6.68 3.69 -12.28
CA ASP A 32 -8.08 3.34 -12.14
C ASP A 32 -8.21 1.99 -11.44
N LEU A 33 -8.89 1.96 -10.29
CA LEU A 33 -9.07 0.74 -9.50
C LEU A 33 -10.02 -0.26 -10.16
N ARG A 34 -10.75 0.15 -11.19
CA ARG A 34 -11.58 -0.74 -12.02
C ARG A 34 -10.78 -1.40 -13.13
N ASN A 35 -9.62 -0.85 -13.45
CA ASN A 35 -8.75 -1.35 -14.51
C ASN A 35 -7.28 -1.24 -14.05
N PRO A 36 -6.91 -1.99 -12.99
CA PRO A 36 -5.57 -1.90 -12.42
C PRO A 36 -4.52 -2.49 -13.35
N PRO A 37 -3.28 -2.01 -13.30
CA PRO A 37 -2.18 -2.70 -13.95
C PRO A 37 -1.93 -4.05 -13.28
N ASP A 38 -1.31 -4.97 -14.00
CA ASP A 38 -0.95 -6.28 -13.47
C ASP A 38 0.04 -6.15 -12.30
N GLY A 39 -0.09 -7.04 -11.32
CA GLY A 39 0.86 -7.10 -10.22
C GLY A 39 0.59 -6.13 -9.06
N CYS A 40 -0.62 -5.57 -8.99
CA CYS A 40 -1.03 -4.75 -7.84
C CYS A 40 -1.39 -5.60 -6.65
N TYR A 41 -1.17 -5.04 -5.46
CA TYR A 41 -1.47 -5.68 -4.18
C TYR A 41 -2.30 -4.77 -3.30
N ILE A 42 -3.12 -5.37 -2.44
CA ILE A 42 -3.95 -4.65 -1.49
C ILE A 42 -3.78 -5.22 -0.09
N THR A 43 -3.69 -4.33 0.89
CA THR A 43 -3.67 -4.66 2.32
C THR A 43 -4.83 -3.93 2.96
N PHE A 44 -5.74 -4.66 3.60
CA PHE A 44 -6.85 -4.03 4.30
C PHE A 44 -6.43 -3.61 5.71
N LEU A 45 -6.99 -2.51 6.18
CA LEU A 45 -6.83 -2.04 7.55
C LEU A 45 -8.12 -2.38 8.30
N GLN A 46 -8.02 -3.32 9.22
CA GLN A 46 -9.16 -3.80 10.00
C GLN A 46 -9.20 -3.16 11.38
N GLY A 47 -10.36 -2.70 11.74
CA GLY A 47 -10.66 -2.20 13.07
C GLY A 47 -11.31 -3.26 13.95
N LYS A 48 -12.10 -2.78 14.91
CA LYS A 48 -12.85 -3.62 15.83
C LYS A 48 -13.83 -4.51 15.08
N ASP A 49 -14.03 -5.73 15.57
CA ASP A 49 -14.95 -6.72 14.99
C ASP A 49 -14.64 -7.05 13.52
N TYR A 50 -13.37 -6.95 13.15
CA TYR A 50 -12.87 -7.23 11.77
C TYR A 50 -13.48 -6.32 10.69
N GLU A 51 -14.05 -5.19 11.07
CA GLU A 51 -14.53 -4.22 10.09
C GLU A 51 -13.37 -3.63 9.29
N VAL A 52 -13.54 -3.53 7.98
CA VAL A 52 -12.54 -2.92 7.09
C VAL A 52 -12.72 -1.41 7.09
N GLU A 53 -11.77 -0.72 7.71
CA GLU A 53 -11.80 0.73 7.88
C GLU A 53 -11.06 1.48 6.77
N GLY A 54 -10.21 0.78 6.04
CA GLY A 54 -9.43 1.34 4.95
C GLY A 54 -8.60 0.29 4.24
N ALA A 55 -7.83 0.72 3.28
CA ALA A 55 -6.90 -0.15 2.56
C ALA A 55 -5.71 0.61 2.02
N VAL A 56 -4.63 -0.12 1.81
CA VAL A 56 -3.41 0.39 1.16
C VAL A 56 -3.18 -0.45 -0.08
N ILE A 57 -2.99 0.21 -1.22
CA ILE A 57 -2.76 -0.45 -2.50
C ILE A 57 -1.41 -0.03 -3.04
N THR A 58 -0.63 -1.00 -3.50
CA THR A 58 0.66 -0.75 -4.14
C THR A 58 0.65 -1.41 -5.52
N ASP A 59 1.21 -0.72 -6.52
CA ASP A 59 1.47 -1.38 -7.79
C ASP A 59 2.75 -2.23 -7.69
N LEU A 60 3.09 -2.93 -8.76
CA LEU A 60 4.25 -3.84 -8.74
C LEU A 60 5.55 -3.09 -8.46
N ALA A 61 5.77 -1.94 -9.09
CA ALA A 61 6.99 -1.16 -8.89
C ALA A 61 7.14 -0.71 -7.43
N ALA A 62 6.09 -0.18 -6.82
CA ALA A 62 6.11 0.23 -5.42
C ALA A 62 6.27 -0.95 -4.48
N THR A 63 5.61 -2.07 -4.76
CA THR A 63 5.73 -3.31 -3.99
C THR A 63 7.17 -3.80 -3.95
N LEU A 64 7.80 -3.91 -5.10
CA LEU A 64 9.19 -4.38 -5.21
C LEU A 64 10.17 -3.40 -4.58
N TYR A 65 9.94 -2.11 -4.77
CA TYR A 65 10.82 -1.09 -4.21
C TYR A 65 10.77 -1.10 -2.67
N ILE A 66 9.58 -0.96 -2.10
CA ILE A 66 9.42 -0.85 -0.65
C ILE A 66 9.70 -2.20 0.04
N GLY A 67 9.06 -3.25 -0.41
CA GLY A 67 9.23 -4.58 0.19
C GLY A 67 10.62 -5.16 -0.03
N GLY A 68 11.16 -4.99 -1.22
CA GLY A 68 12.49 -5.49 -1.55
C GLY A 68 13.59 -4.79 -0.76
N LYS A 69 13.47 -3.48 -0.55
CA LYS A 69 14.42 -2.73 0.27
C LYS A 69 14.36 -3.14 1.73
N LEU A 70 13.16 -3.38 2.27
CA LEU A 70 13.02 -3.78 3.66
C LEU A 70 13.80 -5.06 3.98
N ILE A 71 13.75 -6.04 3.09
CA ILE A 71 14.41 -7.34 3.29
C ILE A 71 15.76 -7.44 2.59
N LEU A 72 16.27 -6.34 2.05
CA LEU A 72 17.59 -6.22 1.44
C LEU A 72 17.82 -7.22 0.29
N LEU A 73 16.82 -7.46 -0.54
CA LEU A 73 17.00 -8.31 -1.72
C LEU A 73 17.92 -7.64 -2.74
N PRO A 74 18.76 -8.43 -3.44
CA PRO A 74 19.62 -7.89 -4.49
C PRO A 74 18.81 -7.26 -5.62
N PRO A 75 19.28 -6.15 -6.22
CA PRO A 75 18.59 -5.52 -7.36
C PRO A 75 18.29 -6.48 -8.51
N ALA A 76 19.17 -7.44 -8.79
CA ALA A 76 18.96 -8.42 -9.86
C ALA A 76 17.72 -9.29 -9.59
N SER A 77 17.49 -9.71 -8.34
CA SER A 77 16.31 -10.48 -7.96
C SER A 77 15.03 -9.68 -8.19
N LEU A 78 15.01 -8.42 -7.76
CA LEU A 78 13.85 -7.55 -7.89
C LEU A 78 13.57 -7.21 -9.36
N GLN A 79 14.62 -7.01 -10.15
CA GLN A 79 14.47 -6.77 -11.58
C GLN A 79 13.86 -7.98 -12.29
N ALA A 80 14.27 -9.19 -11.90
CA ALA A 80 13.71 -10.43 -12.42
C ALA A 80 12.22 -10.57 -12.06
N GLN A 81 11.84 -10.24 -10.83
CA GLN A 81 10.44 -10.25 -10.41
C GLN A 81 9.63 -9.22 -11.19
N PHE A 82 10.17 -8.03 -11.41
CA PHE A 82 9.51 -7.01 -12.21
C PHE A 82 9.25 -7.51 -13.64
N ALA A 83 10.23 -8.18 -14.23
CA ALA A 83 10.11 -8.74 -15.58
C ALA A 83 9.04 -9.83 -15.68
N THR A 84 8.83 -10.62 -14.61
CA THR A 84 7.79 -11.65 -14.57
C THR A 84 6.39 -11.07 -14.27
N GLY A 85 6.32 -9.85 -13.78
CA GLY A 85 5.05 -9.20 -13.43
C GLY A 85 4.47 -9.60 -12.07
N VAL A 86 5.21 -10.36 -11.25
CA VAL A 86 4.75 -10.90 -9.97
C VAL A 86 5.85 -10.75 -8.92
N ALA A 87 5.51 -10.22 -7.75
CA ALA A 87 6.41 -10.19 -6.61
C ALA A 87 6.42 -11.55 -5.89
N GLU A 88 7.59 -11.94 -5.38
CA GLU A 88 7.69 -13.13 -4.53
C GLU A 88 6.98 -12.91 -3.18
N ASP A 89 6.55 -14.01 -2.57
CA ASP A 89 5.81 -13.95 -1.30
C ASP A 89 6.59 -13.22 -0.21
N SER A 90 7.91 -13.38 -0.14
CA SER A 90 8.74 -12.68 0.84
C SER A 90 8.68 -11.15 0.69
N VAL A 91 8.60 -10.65 -0.55
CA VAL A 91 8.45 -9.22 -0.83
C VAL A 91 7.06 -8.73 -0.43
N VAL A 92 6.04 -9.51 -0.74
CA VAL A 92 4.65 -9.18 -0.37
C VAL A 92 4.48 -9.14 1.15
N GLU A 93 5.05 -10.10 1.86
CA GLU A 93 5.08 -10.11 3.34
C GLU A 93 5.84 -8.90 3.90
N ALA A 94 6.91 -8.49 3.25
CA ALA A 94 7.67 -7.30 3.64
C ALA A 94 6.82 -6.03 3.51
N VAL A 95 5.98 -5.92 2.48
CA VAL A 95 5.03 -4.81 2.34
C VAL A 95 4.05 -4.81 3.51
N THR A 96 3.54 -5.99 3.91
CA THR A 96 2.68 -6.11 5.09
C THR A 96 3.37 -5.55 6.33
N GLU A 97 4.67 -5.86 6.52
CA GLU A 97 5.45 -5.33 7.64
C GLU A 97 5.57 -3.81 7.62
N VAL A 98 5.81 -3.22 6.45
CA VAL A 98 5.85 -1.76 6.32
C VAL A 98 4.50 -1.16 6.72
N ILE A 99 3.40 -1.72 6.23
CA ILE A 99 2.06 -1.23 6.55
C ILE A 99 1.74 -1.44 8.03
N ASN A 100 2.21 -2.55 8.62
CA ASN A 100 2.06 -2.78 10.05
C ASN A 100 2.77 -1.69 10.88
N ASN A 101 3.88 -1.19 10.43
CA ASN A 101 4.54 -0.04 11.06
C ASN A 101 3.76 1.26 10.80
N LEU A 102 3.27 1.46 9.59
CA LEU A 102 2.47 2.64 9.25
C LEU A 102 1.19 2.75 10.09
N ARG A 103 0.63 1.62 10.54
CA ARG A 103 -0.59 1.65 11.38
C ARG A 103 -0.41 2.49 12.64
N THR A 104 0.81 2.60 13.15
CA THR A 104 1.09 3.43 14.34
C THR A 104 0.74 4.89 14.08
N LEU A 105 0.94 5.36 12.85
CA LEU A 105 0.58 6.73 12.46
C LEU A 105 -0.95 6.91 12.39
N PHE A 106 -1.66 5.92 11.84
CA PHE A 106 -3.13 5.93 11.83
C PHE A 106 -3.69 5.92 13.24
N ASN A 107 -3.14 5.07 14.10
CA ASN A 107 -3.63 4.87 15.46
C ASN A 107 -3.26 6.03 16.40
N ALA A 108 -2.31 6.86 16.02
CA ALA A 108 -1.96 8.08 16.74
C ALA A 108 -2.94 9.23 16.49
N ILE A 109 -3.75 9.16 15.45
CA ILE A 109 -4.78 10.17 15.19
C ILE A 109 -5.94 9.91 16.14
N GLU A 110 -6.24 10.89 16.99
CA GLU A 110 -7.12 10.74 18.17
C GLU A 110 -8.51 10.15 17.84
N LEU A 111 -9.12 10.59 16.76
CA LEU A 111 -10.47 10.16 16.41
C LEU A 111 -10.53 8.93 15.50
N ASN A 112 -9.37 8.39 15.13
CA ASN A 112 -9.36 7.20 14.30
C ASN A 112 -9.72 5.95 15.09
N PRO A 113 -10.45 5.00 14.47
CA PRO A 113 -10.51 3.65 15.03
C PRO A 113 -9.09 3.06 15.03
N HIS A 114 -8.77 2.25 16.02
CA HIS A 114 -7.52 1.51 16.02
C HIS A 114 -7.58 0.43 14.94
N VAL A 115 -6.61 0.42 14.06
CA VAL A 115 -6.56 -0.51 12.93
C VAL A 115 -5.28 -1.35 12.95
N ALA A 116 -5.37 -2.51 12.32
CA ALA A 116 -4.22 -3.38 12.05
C ALA A 116 -4.33 -3.90 10.62
N PRO A 117 -3.21 -4.11 9.94
CA PRO A 117 -3.26 -4.64 8.58
C PRO A 117 -3.65 -6.12 8.57
N THR A 118 -4.37 -6.50 7.54
CA THR A 118 -4.50 -7.90 7.16
C THR A 118 -3.21 -8.34 6.45
N LYS A 119 -3.18 -9.60 6.04
CA LYS A 119 -2.27 -10.06 5.00
C LYS A 119 -2.42 -9.19 3.75
N THR A 120 -1.37 -9.08 2.98
CA THR A 120 -1.41 -8.43 1.66
C THR A 120 -1.80 -9.46 0.61
N PHE A 121 -2.76 -9.09 -0.22
CA PHE A 121 -3.32 -9.95 -1.26
C PHE A 121 -3.07 -9.35 -2.65
N PRO A 122 -2.99 -10.19 -3.70
CA PRO A 122 -3.10 -9.66 -5.05
C PRO A 122 -4.41 -8.87 -5.20
N TYR A 123 -4.33 -7.68 -5.77
CA TYR A 123 -5.51 -6.87 -5.97
C TYR A 123 -6.40 -7.45 -7.06
N GLN A 124 -7.65 -7.69 -6.73
CA GLN A 124 -8.68 -8.11 -7.67
C GLN A 124 -9.83 -7.12 -7.60
N VAL A 125 -10.35 -6.74 -8.77
CA VAL A 125 -11.49 -5.84 -8.83
C VAL A 125 -12.67 -6.50 -8.13
N PRO A 126 -13.20 -5.91 -7.03
CA PRO A 126 -14.30 -6.54 -6.30
C PRO A 126 -15.60 -6.53 -7.11
N ALA A 127 -16.41 -7.57 -6.90
CA ALA A 127 -17.76 -7.61 -7.46
C ALA A 127 -18.64 -6.54 -6.80
N ALA A 128 -19.70 -6.12 -7.50
CA ALA A 128 -20.58 -5.05 -7.03
C ALA A 128 -21.28 -5.36 -5.70
N ASP A 129 -21.47 -6.64 -5.39
CA ASP A 129 -22.09 -7.12 -4.16
C ASP A 129 -21.09 -7.54 -3.07
N ASP A 130 -19.80 -7.39 -3.34
CA ASP A 130 -18.75 -7.69 -2.37
C ASP A 130 -18.79 -6.68 -1.21
N PHE A 131 -18.47 -7.15 0.01
CA PHE A 131 -18.42 -6.26 1.17
C PHE A 131 -17.34 -5.18 1.08
N VAL A 132 -16.33 -5.38 0.23
CA VAL A 132 -15.29 -4.39 -0.06
C VAL A 132 -15.51 -3.67 -1.40
N ALA A 133 -16.72 -3.74 -1.96
CA ALA A 133 -17.03 -3.05 -3.23
C ALA A 133 -16.81 -1.54 -3.17
N TRP A 134 -16.81 -0.95 -1.98
CA TRP A 134 -16.51 0.47 -1.78
C TRP A 134 -15.12 0.86 -2.29
N VAL A 135 -14.21 -0.09 -2.44
CA VAL A 135 -12.86 0.15 -3.00
C VAL A 135 -12.95 0.81 -4.37
N LEU A 136 -13.98 0.50 -5.15
CA LEU A 136 -14.17 1.08 -6.49
C LEU A 136 -14.71 2.52 -6.46
N LYS A 137 -15.24 2.94 -5.31
CA LYS A 137 -15.73 4.31 -5.12
C LYS A 137 -15.49 4.73 -3.66
N PRO A 138 -14.24 4.89 -3.27
CA PRO A 138 -13.93 5.23 -1.89
C PRO A 138 -14.42 6.63 -1.53
N GLY A 139 -14.78 6.83 -0.26
CA GLY A 139 -15.11 8.15 0.26
C GLY A 139 -13.88 9.04 0.40
N LYS A 140 -12.72 8.42 0.66
CA LYS A 140 -11.42 9.10 0.71
C LYS A 140 -10.40 8.33 -0.10
N ARG A 141 -9.55 9.07 -0.82
CA ARG A 141 -8.44 8.49 -1.58
C ARG A 141 -7.29 9.48 -1.66
N ILE A 142 -6.09 8.99 -1.39
CA ILE A 142 -4.85 9.71 -1.67
C ILE A 142 -3.92 8.76 -2.41
N ASP A 143 -3.40 9.23 -3.54
CA ASP A 143 -2.38 8.52 -4.30
C ASP A 143 -1.06 9.27 -4.17
N TYR A 144 0.00 8.52 -3.85
CA TYR A 144 1.36 9.01 -3.90
C TYR A 144 2.07 8.31 -5.04
N VAL A 145 2.66 9.09 -5.93
CA VAL A 145 3.34 8.58 -7.11
C VAL A 145 4.79 9.05 -7.13
N GLY A 146 5.67 8.22 -7.63
CA GLY A 146 7.09 8.55 -7.69
C GLY A 146 7.87 7.56 -8.52
N GLN A 147 9.10 7.93 -8.82
CA GLN A 147 9.99 7.08 -9.58
C GLN A 147 10.64 6.04 -8.69
N THR A 148 10.65 4.80 -9.14
CA THR A 148 11.36 3.69 -8.50
C THR A 148 12.40 3.13 -9.48
N PRO A 149 13.33 2.27 -9.03
CA PRO A 149 14.25 1.60 -9.96
C PRO A 149 13.55 0.76 -11.03
N TYR A 150 12.26 0.47 -10.86
CA TYR A 150 11.46 -0.37 -11.77
C TYR A 150 10.46 0.46 -12.58
N GLY A 151 10.61 1.79 -12.60
CA GLY A 151 9.70 2.72 -13.25
C GLY A 151 8.78 3.43 -12.27
N PRO A 152 7.74 4.12 -12.77
CA PRO A 152 6.80 4.82 -11.90
C PRO A 152 6.11 3.85 -10.94
N GLY A 153 6.03 4.22 -9.68
CA GLY A 153 5.35 3.47 -8.63
C GLY A 153 4.24 4.27 -7.99
N THR A 154 3.26 3.56 -7.44
CA THR A 154 2.08 4.16 -6.81
C THR A 154 1.79 3.50 -5.47
N LEU A 155 1.59 4.34 -4.45
CA LEU A 155 1.14 3.95 -3.12
C LEU A 155 -0.16 4.70 -2.85
N THR A 156 -1.26 3.96 -2.67
CA THR A 156 -2.60 4.52 -2.55
C THR A 156 -3.23 4.15 -1.21
N PHE A 157 -3.79 5.16 -0.55
CA PHE A 157 -4.59 4.98 0.67
C PHE A 157 -6.04 5.28 0.34
N ILE A 158 -6.94 4.38 0.73
CA ILE A 158 -8.38 4.56 0.54
C ILE A 158 -9.15 4.22 1.81
N ALA A 159 -10.30 4.85 1.98
CA ALA A 159 -11.25 4.55 3.05
C ALA A 159 -12.69 4.71 2.52
N PRO A 160 -13.66 3.96 3.09
CA PRO A 160 -15.05 4.08 2.69
C PRO A 160 -15.66 5.45 2.95
#